data_2c7d7026efd0f86b116903fe63793125
#
_entry.id   2c7d7026efd0f86b116903fe63793125
#
_cell.length_a   1.000
_cell.length_b   1.000
_cell.length_c   1.000
_cell.angle_alpha   90.00
_cell.angle_beta   90.00
_cell.angle_gamma   90.00
#
_symmetry.space_group_name_H-M   'P 1'
#
loop_
_entity.id
_entity.type
_entity.pdbx_description
1 polymer ?
#
loop_
_entity_poly.entity_id
_entity_poly.type
_entity_poly.pdbx_seq_one_letter_code
_entity_poly.pdbx_strand_id
1 'polypeptide(L)'
;MKVLQWGFIGCGEVTEKKSGPAFSEVEGSGVVAVMSRDERKARSYAERHAVPRWYTDAQELIDDPDVNAVYIATPPSSHATYAIMAMKAGKPVYVEKPLAASYEDCARINRISEETGVPCFVAYYRRYLPYFQKVKEIVDRGIVGKVVNVQVRFAVPPRDLDYANAEHLPWRLQPDIAGGGYFYDLAPHQLDFLQCIFGVIIEARGICANRGGLYKAEDSVSACFEFENGLPGSGSWCFVAHESAREDRIDLIGDRGSVSFSVFDYQPIRLHTIYGEESIAVPNPPYVQFPLIKNVCEHLQGVGLCECTSISATPVNWVLDRILGKF
;
A
#
# COMPACT_ATOMS: atom_id res chain seq x y z
N MET A 1 -5.43 -18.01 -22.93
CA MET A 1 -5.08 -16.98 -21.93
C MET A 1 -3.59 -17.12 -21.61
N LYS A 2 -2.85 -16.02 -21.52
CA LYS A 2 -1.42 -16.07 -21.18
C LYS A 2 -1.28 -16.54 -19.73
N VAL A 3 -0.52 -17.60 -19.49
CA VAL A 3 -0.23 -18.08 -18.14
C VAL A 3 0.78 -17.14 -17.50
N LEU A 4 0.47 -16.62 -16.31
CA LEU A 4 1.35 -15.77 -15.53
C LEU A 4 2.18 -16.62 -14.56
N GLN A 5 3.49 -16.54 -14.73
CA GLN A 5 4.49 -17.24 -13.95
C GLN A 5 5.29 -16.22 -13.14
N TRP A 6 4.94 -16.08 -11.87
CA TRP A 6 5.48 -15.07 -11.00
C TRP A 6 6.81 -15.48 -10.39
N GLY A 7 7.78 -14.55 -10.42
CA GLY A 7 8.97 -14.59 -9.58
C GLY A 7 8.81 -13.63 -8.41
N PHE A 8 8.98 -14.09 -7.18
CA PHE A 8 8.89 -13.25 -5.98
C PHE A 8 10.27 -12.80 -5.53
N ILE A 9 10.51 -11.51 -5.45
CA ILE A 9 11.68 -10.91 -4.83
C ILE A 9 11.30 -10.48 -3.40
N GLY A 10 11.73 -11.28 -2.41
CA GLY A 10 11.40 -11.13 -1.01
C GLY A 10 10.49 -12.25 -0.48
N CYS A 11 10.96 -12.95 0.56
CA CYS A 11 10.27 -14.05 1.25
C CYS A 11 9.92 -13.60 2.69
N GLY A 12 9.14 -12.51 2.80
CA GLY A 12 8.76 -11.92 4.07
C GLY A 12 7.36 -12.30 4.55
N GLU A 13 6.95 -11.78 5.69
CA GLU A 13 5.64 -12.06 6.29
C GLU A 13 4.46 -11.73 5.36
N VAL A 14 4.59 -10.69 4.52
CA VAL A 14 3.52 -10.30 3.59
C VAL A 14 3.26 -11.40 2.55
N THR A 15 4.30 -12.03 2.03
CA THR A 15 4.19 -13.14 1.07
C THR A 15 3.69 -14.42 1.71
N GLU A 16 3.95 -14.63 3.00
CA GLU A 16 3.45 -15.79 3.74
C GLU A 16 1.94 -15.74 3.96
N LYS A 17 1.42 -14.58 4.38
CA LYS A 17 0.08 -14.50 4.98
C LYS A 17 -0.94 -13.71 4.15
N LYS A 18 -0.49 -12.74 3.34
CA LYS A 18 -1.40 -11.76 2.72
C LYS A 18 -1.49 -11.86 1.21
N SER A 19 -0.35 -12.03 0.54
CA SER A 19 -0.28 -11.98 -0.93
C SER A 19 0.05 -13.32 -1.57
N GLY A 20 1.04 -14.07 -1.04
CA GLY A 20 1.54 -15.28 -1.70
C GLY A 20 0.46 -16.28 -2.11
N PRO A 21 -0.40 -16.74 -1.19
CA PRO A 21 -1.48 -17.67 -1.54
C PRO A 21 -2.43 -17.12 -2.62
N ALA A 22 -2.69 -15.82 -2.60
CA ALA A 22 -3.62 -15.20 -3.55
C ALA A 22 -3.16 -15.32 -5.02
N PHE A 23 -1.85 -15.32 -5.29
CA PHE A 23 -1.33 -15.49 -6.65
C PHE A 23 -1.65 -16.86 -7.24
N SER A 24 -1.68 -17.89 -6.42
CA SER A 24 -1.97 -19.27 -6.84
C SER A 24 -3.49 -19.56 -6.94
N GLU A 25 -4.33 -18.71 -6.34
CA GLU A 25 -5.79 -18.82 -6.44
C GLU A 25 -6.36 -18.17 -7.70
N VAL A 26 -5.59 -17.33 -8.38
CA VAL A 26 -6.03 -16.69 -9.63
C VAL A 26 -5.82 -17.66 -10.79
N GLU A 27 -6.87 -17.90 -11.58
CA GLU A 27 -6.82 -18.77 -12.75
C GLU A 27 -5.74 -18.32 -13.75
N GLY A 28 -4.90 -19.26 -14.18
CA GLY A 28 -3.79 -18.99 -15.09
C GLY A 28 -2.65 -18.20 -14.45
N SER A 29 -2.53 -18.22 -13.12
CA SER A 29 -1.46 -17.58 -12.37
C SER A 29 -0.80 -18.56 -11.40
N GLY A 30 0.52 -18.45 -11.23
CA GLY A 30 1.25 -19.30 -10.28
C GLY A 30 2.63 -18.74 -9.96
N VAL A 31 3.18 -19.15 -8.82
CA VAL A 31 4.51 -18.75 -8.37
C VAL A 31 5.51 -19.82 -8.77
N VAL A 32 6.50 -19.48 -9.57
CA VAL A 32 7.48 -20.43 -10.12
C VAL A 32 8.89 -20.25 -9.56
N ALA A 33 9.18 -19.09 -9.01
CA ALA A 33 10.48 -18.78 -8.43
C ALA A 33 10.36 -17.82 -7.25
N VAL A 34 11.25 -17.93 -6.27
CA VAL A 34 11.36 -16.99 -5.15
C VAL A 34 12.81 -16.62 -4.90
N MET A 35 13.03 -15.40 -4.40
CA MET A 35 14.37 -14.90 -4.09
C MET A 35 14.43 -14.29 -2.70
N SER A 36 15.45 -14.62 -1.97
CA SER A 36 15.88 -13.92 -0.75
C SER A 36 17.40 -13.91 -0.68
N ARG A 37 18.01 -12.78 -0.28
CA ARG A 37 19.45 -12.69 -0.02
C ARG A 37 19.95 -13.68 1.06
N ASP A 38 19.06 -14.15 1.91
CA ASP A 38 19.29 -15.24 2.85
C ASP A 38 18.84 -16.56 2.19
N GLU A 39 19.82 -17.40 1.84
CA GLU A 39 19.63 -18.70 1.18
C GLU A 39 18.66 -19.60 1.97
N ARG A 40 18.81 -19.65 3.29
CA ARG A 40 17.94 -20.48 4.15
C ARG A 40 16.48 -20.04 4.06
N LYS A 41 16.24 -18.72 4.01
CA LYS A 41 14.89 -18.18 3.85
C LYS A 41 14.32 -18.48 2.47
N ALA A 42 15.10 -18.30 1.41
CA ALA A 42 14.66 -18.60 0.05
C ALA A 42 14.28 -20.07 -0.11
N ARG A 43 15.16 -20.97 0.30
CA ARG A 43 14.96 -22.42 0.25
C ARG A 43 13.77 -22.87 1.10
N SER A 44 13.71 -22.44 2.37
CA SER A 44 12.61 -22.79 3.26
C SER A 44 11.26 -22.31 2.75
N TYR A 45 11.20 -21.10 2.15
CA TYR A 45 9.98 -20.59 1.54
C TYR A 45 9.55 -21.47 0.37
N ALA A 46 10.48 -21.78 -0.55
CA ALA A 46 10.22 -22.61 -1.71
C ALA A 46 9.70 -24.01 -1.31
N GLU A 47 10.33 -24.66 -0.33
CA GLU A 47 9.92 -25.98 0.18
C GLU A 47 8.50 -25.93 0.79
N ARG A 48 8.20 -24.95 1.64
CA ARG A 48 6.88 -24.83 2.33
C ARG A 48 5.72 -24.48 1.41
N HIS A 49 6.00 -23.73 0.34
CA HIS A 49 4.99 -23.28 -0.61
C HIS A 49 5.01 -24.04 -1.94
N ALA A 50 5.80 -25.14 -2.02
CA ALA A 50 5.96 -25.94 -3.24
C ALA A 50 6.35 -25.11 -4.48
N VAL A 51 7.18 -24.06 -4.29
CA VAL A 51 7.71 -23.26 -5.39
C VAL A 51 8.91 -23.98 -6.01
N PRO A 52 8.93 -24.19 -7.34
CA PRO A 52 9.93 -25.04 -7.98
C PRO A 52 11.37 -24.58 -7.83
N ARG A 53 11.59 -23.25 -7.78
CA ARG A 53 12.93 -22.66 -7.82
C ARG A 53 13.10 -21.56 -6.78
N TRP A 54 14.33 -21.44 -6.31
CA TRP A 54 14.72 -20.35 -5.41
C TRP A 54 16.10 -19.80 -5.81
N TYR A 55 16.32 -18.53 -5.52
CA TYR A 55 17.51 -17.75 -5.86
C TYR A 55 17.98 -16.93 -4.67
N THR A 56 19.26 -16.55 -4.66
CA THR A 56 19.81 -15.59 -3.70
C THR A 56 20.14 -14.25 -4.35
N ASP A 57 20.13 -14.21 -5.66
CA ASP A 57 20.34 -13.01 -6.48
C ASP A 57 19.07 -12.67 -7.29
N ALA A 58 18.72 -11.38 -7.33
CA ALA A 58 17.51 -10.93 -8.02
C ALA A 58 17.64 -10.98 -9.54
N GLN A 59 18.86 -10.78 -10.08
CA GLN A 59 19.09 -10.85 -11.52
C GLN A 59 18.90 -12.28 -12.03
N GLU A 60 19.38 -13.28 -11.29
CA GLU A 60 19.17 -14.70 -11.66
C GLU A 60 17.69 -15.06 -11.72
N LEU A 61 16.86 -14.56 -10.77
CA LEU A 61 15.41 -14.75 -10.82
C LEU A 61 14.79 -14.01 -12.01
N ILE A 62 15.24 -12.77 -12.27
CA ILE A 62 14.73 -11.96 -13.39
C ILE A 62 15.12 -12.58 -14.74
N ASP A 63 16.28 -13.19 -14.85
CA ASP A 63 16.76 -13.82 -16.09
C ASP A 63 16.15 -15.22 -16.33
N ASP A 64 15.50 -15.80 -15.30
CA ASP A 64 14.82 -17.09 -15.44
C ASP A 64 13.75 -17.03 -16.56
N PRO A 65 13.86 -17.87 -17.62
CA PRO A 65 12.95 -17.82 -18.77
C PRO A 65 11.50 -18.23 -18.41
N ASP A 66 11.30 -18.96 -17.33
CA ASP A 66 9.96 -19.34 -16.89
C ASP A 66 9.29 -18.24 -16.06
N VAL A 67 10.02 -17.24 -15.56
CA VAL A 67 9.46 -16.08 -14.89
C VAL A 67 9.03 -15.06 -15.93
N ASN A 68 7.74 -14.72 -16.00
CA ASN A 68 7.23 -13.72 -16.95
C ASN A 68 6.54 -12.51 -16.29
N ALA A 69 6.48 -12.47 -14.96
CA ALA A 69 6.07 -11.33 -14.16
C ALA A 69 6.79 -11.37 -12.80
N VAL A 70 7.07 -10.21 -12.20
CA VAL A 70 7.84 -10.10 -10.96
C VAL A 70 7.01 -9.42 -9.88
N TYR A 71 6.94 -10.05 -8.70
CA TYR A 71 6.40 -9.45 -7.48
C TYR A 71 7.52 -9.03 -6.54
N ILE A 72 7.52 -7.77 -6.11
CA ILE A 72 8.54 -7.20 -5.22
C ILE A 72 7.92 -6.96 -3.85
N ALA A 73 8.38 -7.72 -2.86
CA ALA A 73 7.90 -7.71 -1.47
C ALA A 73 9.05 -7.50 -0.46
N THR A 74 10.00 -6.69 -0.84
CA THR A 74 11.16 -6.28 -0.03
C THR A 74 10.84 -4.98 0.74
N PRO A 75 11.75 -4.46 1.57
CA PRO A 75 11.61 -3.10 2.11
C PRO A 75 11.67 -2.01 1.02
N PRO A 76 10.99 -0.86 1.22
CA PRO A 76 10.81 0.19 0.20
C PRO A 76 12.09 0.74 -0.43
N SER A 77 13.22 0.77 0.31
CA SER A 77 14.52 1.24 -0.21
C SER A 77 15.05 0.43 -1.41
N SER A 78 14.58 -0.79 -1.60
CA SER A 78 15.00 -1.65 -2.72
C SER A 78 13.95 -1.78 -3.84
N HIS A 79 12.75 -1.22 -3.65
CA HIS A 79 11.67 -1.34 -4.62
C HIS A 79 12.05 -0.78 -6.00
N ALA A 80 12.60 0.44 -6.03
CA ALA A 80 12.99 1.08 -7.29
C ALA A 80 14.06 0.27 -8.03
N THR A 81 15.07 -0.23 -7.32
CA THR A 81 16.13 -1.04 -7.94
C THR A 81 15.56 -2.27 -8.62
N TYR A 82 14.79 -3.08 -7.91
CA TYR A 82 14.27 -4.33 -8.46
C TYR A 82 13.18 -4.10 -9.51
N ALA A 83 12.32 -3.09 -9.34
CA ALA A 83 11.31 -2.75 -10.34
C ALA A 83 11.95 -2.32 -11.67
N ILE A 84 12.98 -1.48 -11.63
CA ILE A 84 13.71 -1.02 -12.81
C ILE A 84 14.42 -2.20 -13.49
N MET A 85 15.07 -3.09 -12.74
CA MET A 85 15.72 -4.29 -13.27
C MET A 85 14.71 -5.17 -14.03
N ALA A 86 13.58 -5.48 -13.42
CA ALA A 86 12.54 -6.33 -13.99
C ALA A 86 11.92 -5.69 -15.26
N MET A 87 11.58 -4.40 -15.22
CA MET A 87 11.01 -3.69 -16.38
C MET A 87 11.99 -3.61 -17.54
N LYS A 88 13.29 -3.37 -17.30
CA LYS A 88 14.33 -3.41 -18.34
C LYS A 88 14.52 -4.79 -18.98
N ALA A 89 14.20 -5.86 -18.22
CA ALA A 89 14.14 -7.23 -18.75
C ALA A 89 12.79 -7.58 -19.42
N GLY A 90 11.91 -6.59 -19.61
CA GLY A 90 10.60 -6.77 -20.24
C GLY A 90 9.55 -7.47 -19.37
N LYS A 91 9.78 -7.59 -18.06
CA LYS A 91 8.88 -8.30 -17.14
C LYS A 91 7.99 -7.32 -16.37
N PRO A 92 6.64 -7.41 -16.49
CA PRO A 92 5.70 -6.65 -15.69
C PRO A 92 5.96 -6.81 -14.19
N VAL A 93 5.69 -5.74 -13.45
CA VAL A 93 6.01 -5.68 -12.02
C VAL A 93 4.77 -5.41 -11.18
N TYR A 94 4.65 -6.13 -10.06
CA TYR A 94 3.76 -5.80 -8.95
C TYR A 94 4.61 -5.51 -7.72
N VAL A 95 4.51 -4.30 -7.15
CA VAL A 95 5.36 -3.83 -6.05
C VAL A 95 4.54 -3.63 -4.79
N GLU A 96 5.06 -4.05 -3.63
CA GLU A 96 4.46 -3.70 -2.35
C GLU A 96 4.45 -2.18 -2.12
N LYS A 97 3.48 -1.75 -1.34
CA LYS A 97 3.36 -0.35 -0.93
C LYS A 97 4.33 -0.02 0.24
N PRO A 98 4.75 1.25 0.38
CA PRO A 98 4.66 2.32 -0.61
C PRO A 98 5.49 1.97 -1.87
N LEU A 99 5.19 2.62 -2.99
CA LEU A 99 5.87 2.30 -4.28
C LEU A 99 7.40 2.36 -4.16
N ALA A 100 7.93 3.32 -3.41
CA ALA A 100 9.34 3.41 -3.07
C ALA A 100 9.56 4.18 -1.75
N ALA A 101 10.81 4.33 -1.31
CA ALA A 101 11.18 5.07 -0.11
C ALA A 101 11.13 6.60 -0.28
N SER A 102 11.00 7.10 -1.51
CA SER A 102 10.91 8.53 -1.84
C SER A 102 10.06 8.78 -3.08
N TYR A 103 9.56 10.01 -3.22
CA TYR A 103 8.88 10.45 -4.45
C TYR A 103 9.82 10.43 -5.67
N GLU A 104 11.09 10.78 -5.50
CA GLU A 104 12.09 10.76 -6.58
C GLU A 104 12.25 9.34 -7.15
N ASP A 105 12.33 8.32 -6.30
CA ASP A 105 12.41 6.93 -6.74
C ASP A 105 11.13 6.48 -7.46
N CYS A 106 9.95 6.94 -7.02
CA CYS A 106 8.70 6.70 -7.74
C CYS A 106 8.73 7.30 -9.16
N ALA A 107 9.22 8.52 -9.30
CA ALA A 107 9.37 9.17 -10.61
C ALA A 107 10.35 8.41 -11.53
N ARG A 108 11.42 7.84 -10.96
CA ARG A 108 12.35 6.97 -11.71
C ARG A 108 11.68 5.68 -12.19
N ILE A 109 10.85 5.04 -11.34
CA ILE A 109 10.06 3.85 -11.73
C ILE A 109 9.14 4.19 -12.89
N ASN A 110 8.38 5.29 -12.80
CA ASN A 110 7.45 5.71 -13.84
C ASN A 110 8.15 5.97 -15.17
N ARG A 111 9.27 6.68 -15.14
CA ARG A 111 10.07 6.94 -16.36
C ARG A 111 10.49 5.64 -17.04
N ILE A 112 10.98 4.66 -16.29
CA ILE A 112 11.40 3.37 -16.87
C ILE A 112 10.19 2.56 -17.37
N SER A 113 9.06 2.61 -16.68
CA SER A 113 7.82 1.98 -17.15
C SER A 113 7.38 2.57 -18.51
N GLU A 114 7.47 3.89 -18.65
CA GLU A 114 7.16 4.59 -19.89
C GLU A 114 8.18 4.26 -21.01
N GLU A 115 9.49 4.36 -20.73
CA GLU A 115 10.56 4.06 -21.68
C GLU A 115 10.53 2.62 -22.22
N THR A 116 10.17 1.66 -21.36
CA THR A 116 10.14 0.24 -21.74
C THR A 116 8.78 -0.23 -22.25
N GLY A 117 7.71 0.52 -21.98
CA GLY A 117 6.34 0.10 -22.22
C GLY A 117 5.88 -1.04 -21.30
N VAL A 118 6.65 -1.36 -20.25
CA VAL A 118 6.36 -2.45 -19.32
C VAL A 118 5.60 -1.91 -18.10
N PRO A 119 4.38 -2.45 -17.79
CA PRO A 119 3.58 -1.93 -16.70
C PRO A 119 4.15 -2.26 -15.32
N CYS A 120 4.00 -1.31 -14.40
CA CYS A 120 4.28 -1.46 -12.98
C CYS A 120 3.02 -1.17 -12.17
N PHE A 121 2.59 -2.13 -11.34
CA PHE A 121 1.42 -2.05 -10.46
C PHE A 121 1.88 -1.97 -9.00
N VAL A 122 1.02 -1.38 -8.14
CA VAL A 122 1.35 -1.17 -6.72
C VAL A 122 0.30 -1.83 -5.82
N ALA A 123 0.73 -2.39 -4.71
CA ALA A 123 -0.13 -3.17 -3.79
C ALA A 123 -1.06 -2.29 -2.91
N TYR A 124 -1.72 -1.29 -3.51
CA TYR A 124 -2.77 -0.53 -2.83
C TYR A 124 -4.11 -1.27 -2.89
N TYR A 125 -4.12 -2.48 -2.34
CA TYR A 125 -5.23 -3.45 -2.43
C TYR A 125 -6.55 -2.98 -1.81
N ARG A 126 -6.51 -1.97 -0.93
CA ARG A 126 -7.73 -1.40 -0.35
C ARG A 126 -8.68 -0.83 -1.39
N ARG A 127 -8.16 -0.29 -2.50
CA ARG A 127 -8.99 0.16 -3.63
C ARG A 127 -9.98 -0.90 -4.12
N TYR A 128 -9.65 -2.20 -3.97
CA TYR A 128 -10.43 -3.33 -4.51
C TYR A 128 -11.12 -4.17 -3.43
N LEU A 129 -10.93 -3.88 -2.16
CA LEU A 129 -11.61 -4.57 -1.08
C LEU A 129 -13.10 -4.19 -1.02
N PRO A 130 -14.03 -5.16 -0.85
CA PRO A 130 -15.48 -4.90 -0.79
C PRO A 130 -15.85 -3.80 0.22
N TYR A 131 -15.19 -3.78 1.36
CA TYR A 131 -15.37 -2.77 2.40
C TYR A 131 -15.13 -1.33 1.87
N PHE A 132 -14.01 -1.11 1.20
CA PHE A 132 -13.66 0.20 0.64
C PHE A 132 -14.48 0.54 -0.61
N GLN A 133 -14.82 -0.46 -1.42
CA GLN A 133 -15.73 -0.30 -2.55
C GLN A 133 -17.13 0.16 -2.08
N LYS A 134 -17.58 -0.31 -0.91
CA LYS A 134 -18.84 0.15 -0.31
C LYS A 134 -18.78 1.62 0.11
N VAL A 135 -17.67 2.08 0.70
CA VAL A 135 -17.47 3.50 1.02
C VAL A 135 -17.49 4.34 -0.27
N LYS A 136 -16.77 3.89 -1.30
CA LYS A 136 -16.76 4.57 -2.60
C LYS A 136 -18.15 4.65 -3.22
N GLU A 137 -18.93 3.54 -3.19
CA GLU A 137 -20.33 3.51 -3.66
C GLU A 137 -21.20 4.56 -2.94
N ILE A 138 -21.07 4.70 -1.61
CA ILE A 138 -21.81 5.69 -0.82
C ILE A 138 -21.51 7.11 -1.31
N VAL A 139 -20.24 7.43 -1.59
CA VAL A 139 -19.82 8.73 -2.08
C VAL A 139 -20.29 8.95 -3.52
N ASP A 140 -20.02 7.99 -4.43
CA ASP A 140 -20.37 8.11 -5.86
C ASP A 140 -21.87 8.27 -6.09
N ARG A 141 -22.70 7.62 -5.27
CA ARG A 141 -24.17 7.75 -5.30
C ARG A 141 -24.68 9.05 -4.66
N GLY A 142 -23.78 9.86 -4.08
CA GLY A 142 -24.13 11.10 -3.41
C GLY A 142 -25.04 10.93 -2.19
N ILE A 143 -24.95 9.81 -1.49
CA ILE A 143 -25.80 9.51 -0.31
C ILE A 143 -25.60 10.55 0.79
N VAL A 144 -24.35 10.98 1.01
CA VAL A 144 -23.99 12.04 1.97
C VAL A 144 -23.99 13.44 1.34
N GLY A 145 -24.41 13.58 0.08
CA GLY A 145 -24.33 14.83 -0.67
C GLY A 145 -22.92 15.10 -1.21
N LYS A 146 -22.61 16.37 -1.46
CA LYS A 146 -21.26 16.79 -1.82
C LYS A 146 -20.36 16.71 -0.59
N VAL A 147 -19.28 15.93 -0.67
CA VAL A 147 -18.28 15.93 0.41
C VAL A 147 -17.58 17.28 0.46
N VAL A 148 -17.54 17.88 1.63
CA VAL A 148 -17.00 19.23 1.88
C VAL A 148 -15.78 19.26 2.79
N ASN A 149 -15.50 18.15 3.48
CA ASN A 149 -14.31 18.02 4.32
C ASN A 149 -13.95 16.54 4.52
N VAL A 150 -12.64 16.24 4.66
CA VAL A 150 -12.10 14.92 4.99
C VAL A 150 -11.26 15.01 6.25
N GLN A 151 -11.47 14.09 7.20
CA GLN A 151 -10.69 14.02 8.42
C GLN A 151 -10.14 12.60 8.63
N VAL A 152 -8.85 12.49 8.87
CA VAL A 152 -8.16 11.23 9.21
C VAL A 152 -7.70 11.30 10.66
N ARG A 153 -8.07 10.30 11.47
CA ARG A 153 -7.58 10.14 12.85
C ARG A 153 -7.05 8.74 13.02
N PHE A 154 -5.77 8.66 13.33
CA PHE A 154 -5.11 7.40 13.56
C PHE A 154 -4.20 7.51 14.78
N ALA A 155 -4.53 6.79 15.85
CA ALA A 155 -3.77 6.75 17.08
C ALA A 155 -3.63 5.32 17.56
N VAL A 156 -2.41 4.87 17.79
CA VAL A 156 -2.12 3.52 18.26
C VAL A 156 -1.02 3.55 19.33
N PRO A 157 -1.01 2.64 20.29
CA PRO A 157 0.09 2.49 21.23
C PRO A 157 1.34 1.95 20.51
N PRO A 158 2.51 2.16 21.11
CA PRO A 158 3.74 1.49 20.68
C PRO A 158 3.59 -0.02 20.72
N ARG A 159 4.29 -0.71 19.83
CA ARG A 159 4.37 -2.17 19.80
C ARG A 159 5.54 -2.63 20.67
N ASP A 160 5.53 -3.88 21.14
CA ASP A 160 6.63 -4.44 21.94
C ASP A 160 7.99 -4.30 21.26
N LEU A 161 8.05 -4.48 19.93
CA LEU A 161 9.26 -4.33 19.14
C LEU A 161 9.79 -2.88 19.03
N ASP A 162 8.97 -1.89 19.34
CA ASP A 162 9.38 -0.47 19.29
C ASP A 162 10.30 -0.11 20.47
N TYR A 163 10.29 -0.93 21.52
CA TYR A 163 11.17 -0.79 22.69
C TYR A 163 12.52 -1.52 22.52
N ALA A 164 12.73 -2.16 21.36
CA ALA A 164 14.01 -2.81 21.07
C ALA A 164 15.14 -1.77 20.95
N ASN A 165 16.37 -2.20 21.24
CA ASN A 165 17.53 -1.35 20.99
C ASN A 165 17.71 -1.08 19.47
N ALA A 166 18.50 -0.06 19.12
CA ALA A 166 18.64 0.42 17.75
C ALA A 166 19.07 -0.66 16.74
N GLU A 167 19.80 -1.69 17.18
CA GLU A 167 20.28 -2.78 16.33
C GLU A 167 19.16 -3.79 15.96
N HIS A 168 18.10 -3.85 16.76
CA HIS A 168 17.01 -4.80 16.61
C HIS A 168 15.67 -4.15 16.23
N LEU A 169 15.68 -2.83 15.99
CA LEU A 169 14.46 -2.13 15.53
C LEU A 169 13.97 -2.67 14.19
N PRO A 170 12.66 -2.87 14.04
CA PRO A 170 12.07 -3.22 12.77
C PRO A 170 12.49 -2.26 11.65
N TRP A 171 12.72 -2.77 10.44
CA TRP A 171 13.12 -1.94 9.30
C TRP A 171 12.12 -0.79 9.01
N ARG A 172 10.85 -0.96 9.40
CA ARG A 172 9.79 0.06 9.29
C ARG A 172 10.07 1.32 10.11
N LEU A 173 10.88 1.22 11.14
CA LEU A 173 11.28 2.33 12.01
C LEU A 173 12.66 2.91 11.64
N GLN A 174 13.25 2.42 10.56
CA GLN A 174 14.52 2.88 10.02
C GLN A 174 14.27 3.74 8.78
N PRO A 175 14.34 5.09 8.87
CA PRO A 175 13.97 5.99 7.77
C PRO A 175 14.72 5.73 6.47
N ASP A 176 15.99 5.36 6.53
CA ASP A 176 16.82 5.06 5.36
C ASP A 176 16.34 3.81 4.59
N ILE A 177 15.58 2.93 5.26
CA ILE A 177 15.06 1.70 4.66
C ILE A 177 13.58 1.85 4.28
N ALA A 178 12.80 2.45 5.17
CA ALA A 178 11.36 2.57 5.01
C ALA A 178 10.91 3.84 4.29
N GLY A 179 11.76 4.86 4.21
CA GLY A 179 11.42 6.21 3.75
C GLY A 179 10.93 7.14 4.87
N GLY A 180 10.61 6.61 6.03
CA GLY A 180 10.13 7.31 7.23
C GLY A 180 9.89 6.30 8.34
N GLY A 181 8.97 6.62 9.27
CA GLY A 181 8.52 5.69 10.30
C GLY A 181 7.19 5.01 9.97
N TYR A 182 6.41 4.73 11.00
CA TYR A 182 5.06 4.17 10.84
C TYR A 182 4.14 5.06 10.01
N PHE A 183 4.33 6.37 10.02
CA PHE A 183 3.58 7.27 9.14
C PHE A 183 3.77 6.86 7.67
N TYR A 184 5.01 6.64 7.23
CA TYR A 184 5.34 6.26 5.86
C TYR A 184 4.88 4.83 5.49
N ASP A 185 4.72 3.94 6.47
CA ASP A 185 4.18 2.59 6.28
C ASP A 185 2.64 2.55 6.25
N LEU A 186 1.96 3.34 7.11
CA LEU A 186 0.53 3.18 7.35
C LEU A 186 -0.34 4.25 6.68
N ALA A 187 0.08 5.53 6.70
CA ALA A 187 -0.69 6.61 6.06
C ALA A 187 -0.88 6.44 4.55
N PRO A 188 0.03 5.79 3.79
CA PRO A 188 -0.20 5.50 2.37
C PRO A 188 -1.52 4.79 2.08
N HIS A 189 -1.97 3.90 2.93
CA HIS A 189 -3.24 3.20 2.75
C HIS A 189 -4.46 4.11 2.85
N GLN A 190 -4.38 5.13 3.70
CA GLN A 190 -5.44 6.12 3.91
C GLN A 190 -5.43 7.13 2.77
N LEU A 191 -4.27 7.71 2.50
CA LEU A 191 -4.09 8.73 1.47
C LEU A 191 -4.36 8.20 0.06
N ASP A 192 -3.92 6.98 -0.23
CA ASP A 192 -4.18 6.31 -1.50
C ASP A 192 -5.68 6.12 -1.76
N PHE A 193 -6.40 5.61 -0.77
CA PHE A 193 -7.83 5.39 -0.91
C PHE A 193 -8.60 6.72 -1.05
N LEU A 194 -8.21 7.75 -0.31
CA LEU A 194 -8.80 9.08 -0.44
C LEU A 194 -8.56 9.67 -1.82
N GLN A 195 -7.34 9.53 -2.37
CA GLN A 195 -7.04 9.99 -3.74
C GLN A 195 -7.79 9.15 -4.80
N CYS A 196 -8.04 7.89 -4.55
CA CYS A 196 -8.86 7.04 -5.43
C CYS A 196 -10.31 7.53 -5.53
N ILE A 197 -10.84 8.19 -4.48
CA ILE A 197 -12.21 8.72 -4.46
C ILE A 197 -12.28 10.16 -4.98
N PHE A 198 -11.34 11.03 -4.54
CA PHE A 198 -11.47 12.48 -4.68
C PHE A 198 -10.50 13.11 -5.70
N GLY A 199 -9.62 12.29 -6.30
CA GLY A 199 -8.56 12.80 -7.17
C GLY A 199 -7.26 13.09 -6.40
N VAL A 200 -6.29 13.64 -7.11
CA VAL A 200 -4.94 13.86 -6.58
C VAL A 200 -4.91 14.95 -5.51
N ILE A 201 -4.15 14.74 -4.43
CA ILE A 201 -3.81 15.77 -3.47
C ILE A 201 -2.72 16.64 -4.07
N ILE A 202 -2.99 17.96 -4.26
CA ILE A 202 -2.11 18.92 -4.91
C ILE A 202 -1.36 19.84 -3.94
N GLU A 203 -1.85 19.98 -2.71
CA GLU A 203 -1.19 20.70 -1.62
C GLU A 203 -1.20 19.85 -0.36
N ALA A 204 -0.07 19.84 0.35
CA ALA A 204 0.05 19.14 1.65
C ALA A 204 1.09 19.81 2.53
N ARG A 205 0.79 19.96 3.83
CA ARG A 205 1.71 20.49 4.83
C ARG A 205 1.53 19.74 6.15
N GLY A 206 2.64 19.43 6.82
CA GLY A 206 2.63 18.72 8.09
C GLY A 206 3.50 19.35 9.16
N ILE A 207 3.17 19.01 10.40
CA ILE A 207 4.01 19.18 11.58
C ILE A 207 4.32 17.78 12.08
N CYS A 208 5.60 17.44 12.09
CA CYS A 208 6.10 16.12 12.47
C CYS A 208 6.99 16.22 13.71
N ALA A 209 6.83 15.29 14.62
CA ALA A 209 7.60 15.23 15.84
C ALA A 209 7.91 13.79 16.24
N ASN A 210 9.01 13.61 16.98
CA ASN A 210 9.28 12.40 17.74
C ASN A 210 9.02 12.73 19.22
N ARG A 211 7.94 12.25 19.78
CA ARG A 211 7.48 12.57 21.14
C ARG A 211 7.72 11.43 22.13
N GLY A 212 7.73 10.18 21.63
CA GLY A 212 7.97 9.00 22.46
C GLY A 212 9.45 8.69 22.65
N GLY A 213 10.32 9.11 21.74
CA GLY A 213 11.76 8.87 21.80
C GLY A 213 12.19 7.41 21.68
N LEU A 214 11.30 6.53 21.19
CA LEU A 214 11.56 5.08 21.10
C LEU A 214 12.44 4.73 19.89
N TYR A 215 12.38 5.53 18.85
CA TYR A 215 13.13 5.35 17.59
C TYR A 215 13.40 6.71 16.95
N LYS A 216 14.14 6.76 15.83
CA LYS A 216 14.55 8.04 15.22
C LYS A 216 13.46 8.69 14.36
N ALA A 217 12.58 7.87 13.77
CA ALA A 217 11.51 8.38 12.89
C ALA A 217 10.49 9.21 13.68
N GLU A 218 9.69 9.98 12.95
CA GLU A 218 8.50 10.65 13.50
C GLU A 218 7.49 9.65 14.05
N ASP A 219 6.93 9.94 15.21
CA ASP A 219 5.89 9.14 15.87
C ASP A 219 4.57 9.90 16.06
N SER A 220 4.59 11.20 15.75
CA SER A 220 3.44 12.09 15.86
C SER A 220 3.44 13.05 14.68
N VAL A 221 2.38 12.98 13.85
CA VAL A 221 2.23 13.76 12.62
C VAL A 221 0.85 14.38 12.59
N SER A 222 0.78 15.69 12.29
CA SER A 222 -0.46 16.41 12.00
C SER A 222 -0.32 17.11 10.66
N ALA A 223 -1.32 17.00 9.79
CA ALA A 223 -1.25 17.55 8.44
C ALA A 223 -2.58 18.14 7.98
N CYS A 224 -2.48 19.07 7.02
CA CYS A 224 -3.59 19.49 6.18
C CYS A 224 -3.22 19.30 4.70
N PHE A 225 -4.23 19.06 3.85
CA PHE A 225 -4.05 18.83 2.44
C PHE A 225 -5.27 19.27 1.63
N GLU A 226 -5.06 19.50 0.34
CA GLU A 226 -6.12 19.90 -0.60
C GLU A 226 -6.07 18.99 -1.83
N PHE A 227 -7.25 18.50 -2.23
CA PHE A 227 -7.42 17.75 -3.47
C PHE A 227 -7.56 18.69 -4.67
N GLU A 228 -7.27 18.20 -5.87
CA GLU A 228 -7.36 18.96 -7.13
C GLU A 228 -8.74 19.57 -7.40
N ASN A 229 -9.80 19.01 -6.81
CA ASN A 229 -11.17 19.53 -6.90
C ASN A 229 -11.48 20.62 -5.85
N GLY A 230 -10.47 21.09 -5.07
CA GLY A 230 -10.61 22.07 -4.00
C GLY A 230 -11.15 21.53 -2.68
N LEU A 231 -11.31 20.21 -2.53
CA LEU A 231 -11.76 19.60 -1.27
C LEU A 231 -10.63 19.66 -0.23
N PRO A 232 -10.84 20.31 0.95
CA PRO A 232 -9.87 20.31 2.03
C PRO A 232 -9.92 19.02 2.86
N GLY A 233 -8.75 18.61 3.34
CA GLY A 233 -8.62 17.51 4.28
C GLY A 233 -7.60 17.78 5.37
N SER A 234 -7.72 17.04 6.46
CA SER A 234 -6.77 17.05 7.58
C SER A 234 -6.53 15.65 8.10
N GLY A 235 -5.36 15.45 8.72
CA GLY A 235 -5.02 14.16 9.32
C GLY A 235 -4.15 14.30 10.56
N SER A 236 -4.33 13.38 11.51
CA SER A 236 -3.51 13.23 12.70
C SER A 236 -3.14 11.76 12.87
N TRP A 237 -1.85 11.50 13.01
CA TRP A 237 -1.29 10.16 13.23
C TRP A 237 -0.40 10.18 14.46
N CYS A 238 -0.67 9.29 15.42
CA CYS A 238 0.12 9.12 16.63
C CYS A 238 0.40 7.64 16.87
N PHE A 239 1.67 7.27 16.92
CA PHE A 239 2.12 5.88 17.06
C PHE A 239 2.64 5.56 18.48
N VAL A 240 2.47 6.51 19.40
CA VAL A 240 2.87 6.41 20.81
C VAL A 240 1.74 6.82 21.74
N ALA A 241 0.50 6.65 21.30
CA ALA A 241 -0.68 6.96 22.07
C ALA A 241 -0.88 5.95 23.22
N HIS A 242 -1.57 6.36 24.28
CA HIS A 242 -2.07 5.42 25.27
C HIS A 242 -3.21 4.57 24.67
N GLU A 243 -3.37 3.32 25.10
CA GLU A 243 -4.41 2.41 24.57
C GLU A 243 -5.83 2.99 24.63
N SER A 244 -6.15 3.79 25.65
CA SER A 244 -7.45 4.46 25.75
C SER A 244 -7.73 5.52 24.67
N ALA A 245 -6.70 5.94 23.94
CA ALA A 245 -6.79 6.88 22.84
C ALA A 245 -6.68 6.19 21.47
N ARG A 246 -6.72 4.84 21.42
CA ARG A 246 -6.69 4.08 20.17
C ARG A 246 -7.83 4.53 19.27
N GLU A 247 -7.48 4.91 18.04
CA GLU A 247 -8.45 5.33 17.03
C GLU A 247 -7.93 4.97 15.63
N ASP A 248 -8.79 4.39 14.80
CA ASP A 248 -8.60 4.21 13.36
C ASP A 248 -9.87 4.67 12.67
N ARG A 249 -9.87 5.91 12.18
CA ARG A 249 -11.08 6.54 11.67
C ARG A 249 -10.78 7.53 10.55
N ILE A 250 -11.59 7.43 9.50
CA ILE A 250 -11.74 8.47 8.48
C ILE A 250 -13.19 8.93 8.47
N ASP A 251 -13.39 10.24 8.49
CA ASP A 251 -14.69 10.88 8.35
C ASP A 251 -14.74 11.63 7.02
N LEU A 252 -15.72 11.29 6.18
CA LEU A 252 -16.09 12.06 5.01
C LEU A 252 -17.35 12.86 5.35
N ILE A 253 -17.22 14.18 5.43
CA ILE A 253 -18.29 15.08 5.83
C ILE A 253 -18.90 15.67 4.56
N GLY A 254 -20.16 15.36 4.32
CA GLY A 254 -20.93 15.89 3.21
C GLY A 254 -21.94 16.93 3.66
N ASP A 255 -22.55 17.64 2.72
CA ASP A 255 -23.57 18.68 2.96
C ASP A 255 -24.96 18.11 3.30
N ARG A 256 -25.14 16.75 3.19
CA ARG A 256 -26.39 16.05 3.54
C ARG A 256 -26.20 14.88 4.50
N GLY A 257 -24.99 14.65 4.95
CA GLY A 257 -24.66 13.57 5.87
C GLY A 257 -23.17 13.34 5.99
N SER A 258 -22.78 12.28 6.68
CA SER A 258 -21.39 11.88 6.80
C SER A 258 -21.24 10.36 6.77
N VAL A 259 -20.08 9.89 6.35
CA VAL A 259 -19.69 8.49 6.45
C VAL A 259 -18.37 8.38 7.20
N SER A 260 -18.33 7.50 8.21
CA SER A 260 -17.14 7.20 8.99
C SER A 260 -16.75 5.75 8.81
N PHE A 261 -15.46 5.48 8.64
CA PHE A 261 -14.93 4.12 8.45
C PHE A 261 -13.50 3.99 8.99
N SER A 262 -13.06 2.76 9.22
CA SER A 262 -11.69 2.43 9.63
C SER A 262 -10.88 1.86 8.45
N VAL A 263 -9.55 1.93 8.54
CA VAL A 263 -8.67 1.45 7.44
C VAL A 263 -7.99 0.13 7.80
N PHE A 264 -7.77 -0.12 9.07
CA PHE A 264 -7.05 -1.30 9.56
C PHE A 264 -7.93 -2.22 10.41
N ASP A 265 -8.85 -1.65 11.20
CA ASP A 265 -9.68 -2.39 12.15
C ASP A 265 -10.96 -2.94 11.51
N TYR A 266 -11.32 -2.49 10.28
CA TYR A 266 -12.51 -2.89 9.53
C TYR A 266 -13.80 -2.83 10.39
N GLN A 267 -13.92 -1.80 11.24
CA GLN A 267 -15.14 -1.55 11.98
C GLN A 267 -16.30 -1.29 11.02
N PRO A 268 -17.55 -1.61 11.37
CA PRO A 268 -18.69 -1.30 10.52
C PRO A 268 -18.68 0.16 10.04
N ILE A 269 -18.96 0.37 8.77
CA ILE A 269 -19.09 1.70 8.18
C ILE A 269 -20.30 2.36 8.83
N ARG A 270 -20.13 3.58 9.37
CA ARG A 270 -21.20 4.36 9.97
C ARG A 270 -21.65 5.44 9.01
N LEU A 271 -22.91 5.42 8.67
CA LEU A 271 -23.56 6.39 7.78
C LEU A 271 -24.56 7.21 8.59
N HIS A 272 -24.39 8.53 8.58
CA HIS A 272 -25.33 9.49 9.21
C HIS A 272 -25.95 10.35 8.12
N THR A 273 -27.28 10.39 8.06
CA THR A 273 -28.03 11.21 7.12
C THR A 273 -29.25 11.81 7.82
N ILE A 274 -30.00 12.65 7.14
CA ILE A 274 -31.30 13.16 7.62
C ILE A 274 -32.31 12.04 7.93
N TYR A 275 -32.09 10.83 7.41
CA TYR A 275 -32.96 9.66 7.63
C TYR A 275 -32.55 8.83 8.85
N GLY A 276 -31.47 9.20 9.53
CA GLY A 276 -30.94 8.51 10.71
C GLY A 276 -29.54 7.96 10.53
N GLU A 277 -29.19 7.02 11.42
CA GLU A 277 -27.88 6.37 11.44
C GLU A 277 -28.01 4.93 10.94
N GLU A 278 -27.04 4.50 10.15
CA GLU A 278 -26.91 3.14 9.67
C GLU A 278 -25.49 2.63 9.96
N SER A 279 -25.38 1.35 10.35
CA SER A 279 -24.13 0.64 10.56
C SER A 279 -24.02 -0.51 9.56
N ILE A 280 -23.06 -0.44 8.65
CA ILE A 280 -22.91 -1.36 7.53
C ILE A 280 -21.67 -2.22 7.73
N ALA A 281 -21.87 -3.51 7.99
CA ALA A 281 -20.79 -4.49 8.06
C ALA A 281 -20.52 -5.08 6.67
N VAL A 282 -19.27 -5.02 6.23
CA VAL A 282 -18.85 -5.59 4.94
C VAL A 282 -17.65 -6.51 5.16
N PRO A 283 -17.80 -7.83 4.96
CA PRO A 283 -16.69 -8.77 5.13
C PRO A 283 -15.66 -8.61 4.01
N ASN A 284 -14.39 -8.75 4.37
CA ASN A 284 -13.30 -8.85 3.41
C ASN A 284 -12.98 -10.32 3.08
N PRO A 285 -12.37 -10.60 1.92
CA PRO A 285 -11.91 -11.94 1.59
C PRO A 285 -10.78 -12.40 2.53
N PRO A 286 -10.56 -13.72 2.69
CA PRO A 286 -9.49 -14.25 3.53
C PRO A 286 -8.11 -13.70 3.18
N TYR A 287 -7.80 -13.59 1.89
CA TYR A 287 -6.60 -12.95 1.38
C TYR A 287 -6.93 -11.54 0.90
N VAL A 288 -6.62 -10.55 1.72
CA VAL A 288 -6.99 -9.14 1.45
C VAL A 288 -6.39 -8.57 0.17
N GLN A 289 -5.31 -9.14 -0.35
CA GLN A 289 -4.72 -8.72 -1.61
C GLN A 289 -5.33 -9.42 -2.84
N PHE A 290 -6.13 -10.49 -2.64
CA PHE A 290 -6.67 -11.29 -3.74
C PHE A 290 -7.44 -10.47 -4.80
N PRO A 291 -8.34 -9.53 -4.45
CA PRO A 291 -9.08 -8.79 -5.47
C PRO A 291 -8.18 -7.95 -6.37
N LEU A 292 -7.14 -7.31 -5.81
CA LEU A 292 -6.19 -6.53 -6.62
C LEU A 292 -5.28 -7.45 -7.44
N ILE A 293 -4.73 -8.51 -6.86
CA ILE A 293 -3.88 -9.47 -7.58
C ILE A 293 -4.64 -10.06 -8.77
N LYS A 294 -5.90 -10.45 -8.57
CA LYS A 294 -6.78 -10.92 -9.65
C LYS A 294 -6.89 -9.86 -10.75
N ASN A 295 -7.17 -8.61 -10.40
CA ASN A 295 -7.31 -7.52 -11.37
C ASN A 295 -5.99 -7.24 -12.13
N VAL A 296 -4.82 -7.30 -11.46
CA VAL A 296 -3.51 -7.22 -12.11
C VAL A 296 -3.30 -8.38 -13.09
N CYS A 297 -3.64 -9.61 -12.69
CA CYS A 297 -3.54 -10.76 -13.56
C CYS A 297 -4.46 -10.63 -14.79
N GLU A 298 -5.71 -10.21 -14.60
CA GLU A 298 -6.66 -9.95 -15.69
C GLU A 298 -6.14 -8.89 -16.66
N HIS A 299 -5.52 -7.82 -16.16
CA HIS A 299 -4.88 -6.80 -17.00
C HIS A 299 -3.75 -7.39 -17.85
N LEU A 300 -2.85 -8.16 -17.22
CA LEU A 300 -1.71 -8.78 -17.91
C LEU A 300 -2.12 -9.89 -18.89
N GLN A 301 -3.29 -10.48 -18.69
CA GLN A 301 -3.92 -11.45 -19.58
C GLN A 301 -4.73 -10.80 -20.70
N GLY A 302 -4.92 -9.47 -20.68
CA GLY A 302 -5.66 -8.72 -21.69
C GLY A 302 -7.19 -8.81 -21.58
N VAL A 303 -7.72 -9.20 -20.41
CA VAL A 303 -9.17 -9.36 -20.18
C VAL A 303 -9.76 -8.27 -19.28
N GLY A 304 -8.94 -7.39 -18.71
CA GLY A 304 -9.37 -6.31 -17.83
C GLY A 304 -8.41 -5.13 -17.84
N LEU A 305 -8.74 -4.09 -17.07
CA LEU A 305 -7.88 -2.94 -16.84
C LEU A 305 -7.62 -2.79 -15.34
N CYS A 306 -6.35 -2.66 -14.96
CA CYS A 306 -5.96 -2.33 -13.60
C CYS A 306 -5.48 -0.88 -13.53
N GLU A 307 -6.17 -0.05 -12.75
CA GLU A 307 -5.85 1.35 -12.55
C GLU A 307 -4.83 1.58 -11.42
N CYS A 308 -4.49 0.54 -10.64
CA CYS A 308 -3.54 0.62 -9.54
C CYS A 308 -2.10 0.53 -10.04
N THR A 309 -1.72 1.45 -10.94
CA THR A 309 -0.39 1.54 -11.57
C THR A 309 0.58 2.36 -10.72
N SER A 310 1.88 2.28 -11.04
CA SER A 310 2.90 3.14 -10.43
C SER A 310 2.60 4.64 -10.64
N ILE A 311 2.03 5.01 -11.79
CA ILE A 311 1.64 6.40 -12.08
C ILE A 311 0.55 6.86 -11.11
N SER A 312 -0.52 6.06 -10.93
CA SER A 312 -1.62 6.40 -10.02
C SER A 312 -1.24 6.34 -8.53
N ALA A 313 -0.16 5.62 -8.19
CA ALA A 313 0.36 5.47 -6.84
C ALA A 313 1.36 6.57 -6.44
N THR A 314 2.10 7.10 -7.38
CA THR A 314 3.17 8.09 -7.14
C THR A 314 2.71 9.34 -6.37
N PRO A 315 1.52 9.93 -6.60
CA PRO A 315 1.05 11.08 -5.82
C PRO A 315 1.00 10.83 -4.31
N VAL A 316 0.80 9.60 -3.88
CA VAL A 316 0.84 9.25 -2.44
C VAL A 316 2.21 9.54 -1.84
N ASN A 317 3.29 9.09 -2.50
CA ASN A 317 4.65 9.33 -2.03
C ASN A 317 4.99 10.83 -2.02
N TRP A 318 4.49 11.61 -2.99
CA TRP A 318 4.63 13.06 -2.99
C TRP A 318 4.00 13.68 -1.74
N VAL A 319 2.77 13.28 -1.39
CA VAL A 319 2.07 13.78 -0.18
C VAL A 319 2.85 13.42 1.08
N LEU A 320 3.35 12.18 1.19
CA LEU A 320 4.13 11.75 2.34
C LEU A 320 5.38 12.60 2.51
N ASP A 321 6.15 12.80 1.43
CA ASP A 321 7.39 13.56 1.46
C ASP A 321 7.15 15.05 1.74
N ARG A 322 6.04 15.63 1.21
CA ARG A 322 5.60 16.99 1.53
C ARG A 322 5.23 17.16 3.01
N ILE A 323 4.45 16.24 3.57
CA ILE A 323 4.07 16.26 4.99
C ILE A 323 5.29 16.15 5.88
N LEU A 324 6.25 15.30 5.52
CA LEU A 324 7.51 15.12 6.27
C LEU A 324 8.54 16.22 6.02
N GLY A 325 8.26 17.19 5.14
CA GLY A 325 9.17 18.32 4.88
C GLY A 325 10.46 17.92 4.18
N LYS A 326 10.42 16.89 3.30
CA LYS A 326 11.61 16.43 2.57
C LYS A 326 11.93 17.31 1.36
N PHE A 327 11.02 18.18 0.91
CA PHE A 327 11.23 19.20 -0.14
C PHE A 327 10.18 20.33 -0.07
#